data_b5e32e2e5886f7e9a2c10a1003d0e17c
#
_entry.id   b5e32e2e5886f7e9a2c10a1003d0e17c
#
_cell.length_a   1.000
_cell.length_b   1.000
_cell.length_c   1.000
_cell.angle_alpha   90.00
_cell.angle_beta   90.00
_cell.angle_gamma   90.00
#
_symmetry.space_group_name_H-M   'P 1'
#
loop_
_entity.id
_entity.type
_entity.pdbx_description
1 polymer ?
#
loop_
_entity_poly.entity_id
_entity_poly.type
_entity_poly.pdbx_seq_one_letter_code
_entity_poly.pdbx_strand_id
1 'polypeptide(L)'
;MEYLIKFIEQAGEKITLIQQNLFDYPHKSIHLRPECIYKADSSILTIEDCFYAFSDYIEQIETHNNLYLNAYGILQMLFTQSDAFHSLNNSISRKYSHTGPLKKIRELRALSIGHPTNTFSQNRNCTSIISRATMRNESFEFLIYFENGDMENIECNLLDLIETQVIEINKLSDDLLNFILKETELRLNHLKKDFFRAKFDELKIKNQIKLFVDGKSTHGQSLDEVVSNLNTFREILKDNHFLSDTLDYSIKILCDLLGACMDTQSDVGTNTESIEHELSCIEEILY
;
A
#
# COMPACT_ATOMS: atom_id res chain seq x y z
N MET A 1 9.01 28.62 12.45
CA MET A 1 10.12 27.66 12.17
C MET A 1 9.99 26.39 13.01
N GLU A 2 9.92 26.45 14.33
CA GLU A 2 9.75 25.27 15.22
C GLU A 2 8.53 24.40 14.87
N TYR A 3 7.42 25.01 14.47
CA TYR A 3 6.25 24.29 13.98
C TYR A 3 6.55 23.45 12.72
N LEU A 4 7.29 24.01 11.78
CA LEU A 4 7.60 23.32 10.52
C LEU A 4 8.55 22.12 10.75
N ILE A 5 9.51 22.26 11.66
CA ILE A 5 10.39 21.16 12.06
C ILE A 5 9.57 20.01 12.65
N LYS A 6 8.66 20.28 13.62
CA LYS A 6 7.76 19.27 14.17
C LYS A 6 6.92 18.58 13.10
N PHE A 7 6.49 19.34 12.09
CA PHE A 7 5.69 18.78 11.01
C PHE A 7 6.50 17.88 10.09
N ILE A 8 7.77 18.20 9.86
CA ILE A 8 8.73 17.33 9.15
C ILE A 8 8.98 16.04 9.94
N GLU A 9 9.17 16.12 11.26
CA GLU A 9 9.34 14.95 12.12
C GLU A 9 8.13 14.02 12.03
N GLN A 10 6.90 14.55 12.13
CA GLN A 10 5.67 13.75 11.97
C GLN A 10 5.56 13.08 10.60
N ALA A 11 5.96 13.78 9.54
CA ALA A 11 5.98 13.19 8.20
C ALA A 11 7.03 12.07 8.10
N GLY A 12 8.19 12.25 8.73
CA GLY A 12 9.24 11.22 8.84
C GLY A 12 8.77 9.97 9.58
N GLU A 13 8.09 10.13 10.71
CA GLU A 13 7.50 9.00 11.45
C GLU A 13 6.56 8.17 10.58
N LYS A 14 5.75 8.79 9.72
CA LYS A 14 4.88 8.07 8.79
C LYS A 14 5.65 7.29 7.72
N ILE A 15 6.74 7.84 7.21
CA ILE A 15 7.61 7.13 6.26
C ILE A 15 8.23 5.91 6.94
N THR A 16 8.67 6.04 8.20
CA THR A 16 9.15 4.91 9.00
C THR A 16 8.05 3.84 9.19
N LEU A 17 6.80 4.23 9.46
CA LEU A 17 5.68 3.28 9.53
C LEU A 17 5.43 2.58 8.19
N ILE A 18 5.54 3.28 7.06
CA ILE A 18 5.45 2.69 5.73
C ILE A 18 6.58 1.67 5.53
N GLN A 19 7.81 2.02 5.91
CA GLN A 19 8.97 1.13 5.83
C GLN A 19 8.72 -0.17 6.62
N GLN A 20 8.31 -0.08 7.87
CA GLN A 20 7.97 -1.23 8.72
C GLN A 20 6.92 -2.11 8.07
N ASN A 21 5.81 -1.53 7.59
CA ASN A 21 4.74 -2.28 6.95
C ASN A 21 5.12 -2.89 5.59
N LEU A 22 6.15 -2.40 4.92
CA LEU A 22 6.65 -2.98 3.66
C LEU A 22 7.71 -4.05 3.86
N PHE A 23 8.58 -3.90 4.87
CA PHE A 23 9.79 -4.72 5.00
C PHE A 23 9.78 -5.70 6.15
N ASP A 24 8.92 -5.50 7.18
CA ASP A 24 8.80 -6.45 8.27
C ASP A 24 8.12 -7.74 7.78
N TYR A 25 8.65 -8.87 8.25
CA TYR A 25 8.08 -10.17 7.95
C TYR A 25 6.70 -10.32 8.64
N PRO A 26 5.64 -10.86 7.97
CA PRO A 26 5.65 -11.47 6.63
C PRO A 26 5.34 -10.51 5.46
N HIS A 27 5.19 -9.22 5.68
CA HIS A 27 4.62 -8.25 4.74
C HIS A 27 5.46 -8.03 3.47
N LYS A 28 6.78 -8.19 3.57
CA LYS A 28 7.72 -7.96 2.46
C LYS A 28 7.34 -8.74 1.19
N SER A 29 6.99 -10.00 1.34
CA SER A 29 6.60 -10.86 0.22
C SER A 29 5.22 -10.54 -0.36
N ILE A 30 4.42 -9.77 0.37
CA ILE A 30 3.05 -9.41 -0.01
C ILE A 30 3.04 -8.24 -1.00
N HIS A 31 3.83 -7.20 -0.73
CA HIS A 31 3.77 -5.93 -1.46
C HIS A 31 4.87 -5.76 -2.49
N LEU A 32 6.04 -6.33 -2.23
CA LEU A 32 7.24 -6.08 -3.01
C LEU A 32 7.64 -7.32 -3.82
N ARG A 33 7.73 -7.15 -5.15
CA ARG A 33 8.43 -8.12 -5.98
C ARG A 33 9.93 -8.05 -5.70
N PRO A 34 10.68 -9.15 -5.80
CA PRO A 34 12.12 -9.17 -5.49
C PRO A 34 12.91 -8.06 -6.18
N GLU A 35 12.60 -7.77 -7.44
CA GLU A 35 13.23 -6.73 -8.25
C GLU A 35 12.90 -5.30 -7.80
N CYS A 36 11.84 -5.12 -7.00
CA CYS A 36 11.39 -3.82 -6.51
C CYS A 36 11.87 -3.49 -5.09
N ILE A 37 12.45 -4.45 -4.37
CA ILE A 37 12.83 -4.29 -2.96
C ILE A 37 13.83 -3.14 -2.80
N TYR A 38 14.96 -3.18 -3.52
CA TYR A 38 15.98 -2.14 -3.44
C TYR A 38 15.49 -0.77 -3.90
N LYS A 39 14.57 -0.76 -4.87
CA LYS A 39 13.97 0.47 -5.37
C LYS A 39 13.08 1.12 -4.31
N ALA A 40 12.27 0.33 -3.60
CA ALA A 40 11.43 0.81 -2.52
C ALA A 40 12.26 1.34 -1.35
N ASP A 41 13.28 0.59 -0.94
CA ASP A 41 14.19 0.94 0.15
C ASP A 41 14.96 2.24 -0.16
N SER A 42 15.60 2.32 -1.31
CA SER A 42 16.28 3.54 -1.77
C SER A 42 15.34 4.74 -1.87
N SER A 43 14.08 4.53 -2.25
CA SER A 43 13.10 5.61 -2.32
C SER A 43 12.74 6.13 -0.93
N ILE A 44 12.58 5.25 0.06
CA ILE A 44 12.32 5.63 1.46
C ILE A 44 13.49 6.42 2.02
N LEU A 45 14.70 5.88 1.93
CA LEU A 45 15.91 6.57 2.39
C LEU A 45 16.06 7.98 1.75
N THR A 46 15.79 8.09 0.44
CA THR A 46 15.83 9.39 -0.25
C THR A 46 14.80 10.38 0.29
N ILE A 47 13.59 9.92 0.64
CA ILE A 47 12.56 10.77 1.24
C ILE A 47 13.01 11.27 2.62
N GLU A 48 13.60 10.41 3.44
CA GLU A 48 14.13 10.71 4.77
C GLU A 48 15.31 11.69 4.68
N ASP A 49 16.26 11.45 3.78
CA ASP A 49 17.39 12.37 3.53
C ASP A 49 16.92 13.78 3.17
N CYS A 50 15.83 13.89 2.39
CA CYS A 50 15.24 15.19 2.08
C CYS A 50 14.63 15.87 3.32
N PHE A 51 14.01 15.13 4.22
CA PHE A 51 13.50 15.69 5.47
C PHE A 51 14.63 16.18 6.38
N TYR A 52 15.72 15.45 6.50
CA TYR A 52 16.92 15.90 7.22
C TYR A 52 17.48 17.19 6.60
N ALA A 53 17.60 17.25 5.27
CA ALA A 53 18.09 18.44 4.59
C ALA A 53 17.19 19.66 4.78
N PHE A 54 15.85 19.48 4.84
CA PHE A 54 14.92 20.56 5.12
C PHE A 54 15.04 21.05 6.55
N SER A 55 15.13 20.16 7.54
CA SER A 55 15.32 20.52 8.95
C SER A 55 16.63 21.29 9.15
N ASP A 56 17.73 20.78 8.61
CA ASP A 56 19.05 21.43 8.68
C ASP A 56 19.05 22.84 8.03
N TYR A 57 18.38 22.97 6.89
CA TYR A 57 18.23 24.28 6.23
C TYR A 57 17.43 25.26 7.10
N ILE A 58 16.30 24.84 7.70
CA ILE A 58 15.44 25.68 8.53
C ILE A 58 16.17 26.13 9.81
N GLU A 59 16.91 25.22 10.46
CA GLU A 59 17.68 25.50 11.68
C GLU A 59 18.81 26.51 11.46
N GLN A 60 19.42 26.43 10.29
CA GLN A 60 20.60 27.27 9.96
C GLN A 60 20.27 28.51 9.12
N ILE A 61 19.00 28.78 8.85
CA ILE A 61 18.56 29.79 7.88
C ILE A 61 19.16 31.18 8.09
N GLU A 62 19.34 31.60 9.34
CA GLU A 62 19.92 32.92 9.70
C GLU A 62 21.43 32.99 9.49
N THR A 63 22.12 31.86 9.46
CA THR A 63 23.57 31.73 9.37
C THR A 63 24.07 31.40 7.96
N HIS A 64 23.18 31.12 7.04
CA HIS A 64 23.51 30.74 5.67
C HIS A 64 24.18 31.92 4.89
N ASN A 65 25.41 31.66 4.41
CA ASN A 65 26.15 32.60 3.61
C ASN A 65 26.12 32.28 2.09
N ASN A 66 25.65 31.11 1.69
CA ASN A 66 25.68 30.64 0.32
C ASN A 66 24.26 30.62 -0.29
N LEU A 67 23.61 31.78 -0.37
CA LEU A 67 22.24 31.95 -0.80
C LEU A 67 21.89 31.20 -2.09
N TYR A 68 22.78 31.26 -3.07
CA TYR A 68 22.58 30.62 -4.37
C TYR A 68 22.58 29.09 -4.26
N LEU A 69 23.56 28.54 -3.53
CA LEU A 69 23.67 27.11 -3.32
C LEU A 69 22.46 26.55 -2.53
N ASN A 70 22.03 27.31 -1.54
CA ASN A 70 20.86 26.94 -0.73
C ASN A 70 19.56 26.88 -1.57
N ALA A 71 19.31 27.94 -2.38
CA ALA A 71 18.12 27.94 -3.26
C ALA A 71 18.15 26.79 -4.24
N TYR A 72 19.29 26.53 -4.90
CA TYR A 72 19.46 25.39 -5.81
C TYR A 72 19.32 24.06 -5.07
N GLY A 73 19.94 23.92 -3.89
CA GLY A 73 19.91 22.73 -3.07
C GLY A 73 18.49 22.37 -2.65
N ILE A 74 17.76 23.32 -2.07
CA ILE A 74 16.38 23.09 -1.62
C ILE A 74 15.45 22.77 -2.78
N LEU A 75 15.48 23.51 -3.87
CA LEU A 75 14.65 23.19 -5.04
C LEU A 75 14.96 21.80 -5.63
N GLN A 76 16.23 21.40 -5.60
CA GLN A 76 16.61 20.05 -6.03
C GLN A 76 16.11 19.00 -5.05
N MET A 77 16.19 19.21 -3.73
CA MET A 77 15.69 18.27 -2.73
C MET A 77 14.18 18.11 -2.79
N LEU A 78 13.42 19.19 -2.98
CA LEU A 78 11.96 19.14 -3.21
C LEU A 78 11.61 18.28 -4.43
N PHE A 79 12.34 18.44 -5.52
CA PHE A 79 12.17 17.63 -6.73
C PHE A 79 12.50 16.15 -6.47
N THR A 80 13.65 15.89 -5.86
CA THR A 80 14.14 14.53 -5.56
C THR A 80 13.19 13.77 -4.63
N GLN A 81 12.67 14.42 -3.57
CA GLN A 81 11.70 13.82 -2.67
C GLN A 81 10.40 13.43 -3.39
N SER A 82 9.90 14.32 -4.24
CA SER A 82 8.72 14.07 -5.05
C SER A 82 8.90 12.87 -6.01
N ASP A 83 10.07 12.74 -6.64
CA ASP A 83 10.43 11.61 -7.50
C ASP A 83 10.61 10.32 -6.71
N ALA A 84 11.21 10.38 -5.53
CA ALA A 84 11.36 9.23 -4.65
C ALA A 84 9.99 8.71 -4.20
N PHE A 85 9.06 9.61 -3.84
CA PHE A 85 7.69 9.21 -3.48
C PHE A 85 6.94 8.57 -4.66
N HIS A 86 7.11 9.09 -5.87
CA HIS A 86 6.57 8.45 -7.09
C HIS A 86 7.18 7.07 -7.32
N SER A 87 8.50 6.93 -7.16
CA SER A 87 9.23 5.68 -7.29
C SER A 87 8.77 4.62 -6.28
N LEU A 88 8.53 5.01 -5.01
CA LEU A 88 8.01 4.16 -3.96
C LEU A 88 6.63 3.59 -4.33
N ASN A 89 5.70 4.44 -4.77
CA ASN A 89 4.38 3.99 -5.22
C ASN A 89 4.47 2.98 -6.38
N ASN A 90 5.34 3.23 -7.36
CA ASN A 90 5.55 2.31 -8.48
C ASN A 90 6.13 0.96 -8.04
N SER A 91 6.95 0.94 -6.97
CA SER A 91 7.55 -0.29 -6.44
C SER A 91 6.51 -1.26 -5.89
N ILE A 92 5.39 -0.75 -5.38
CA ILE A 92 4.26 -1.54 -4.88
C ILE A 92 3.12 -1.65 -5.90
N SER A 93 3.37 -1.32 -7.16
CA SER A 93 2.39 -1.36 -8.27
C SER A 93 1.17 -0.46 -8.06
N ARG A 94 1.30 0.57 -7.20
CA ARG A 94 0.25 1.57 -7.00
C ARG A 94 0.37 2.68 -8.05
N LYS A 95 -0.70 2.92 -8.79
CA LYS A 95 -0.77 4.06 -9.72
C LYS A 95 -0.76 5.37 -8.93
N TYR A 96 0.21 6.21 -9.21
CA TYR A 96 0.36 7.51 -8.60
C TYR A 96 0.76 8.57 -9.63
N SER A 97 0.21 9.76 -9.48
CA SER A 97 0.62 10.95 -10.22
C SER A 97 0.79 12.12 -9.26
N HIS A 98 1.72 13.02 -9.54
CA HIS A 98 1.93 14.17 -8.69
C HIS A 98 0.66 15.01 -8.53
N THR A 99 0.36 15.41 -7.29
CA THR A 99 -0.74 16.31 -6.96
C THR A 99 -0.50 17.71 -7.51
N GLY A 100 -1.55 18.55 -7.52
CA GLY A 100 -1.44 19.93 -8.00
C GLY A 100 -0.31 20.73 -7.33
N PRO A 101 -0.17 20.73 -5.97
CA PRO A 101 0.93 21.40 -5.28
C PRO A 101 2.31 20.86 -5.67
N LEU A 102 2.52 19.56 -5.64
CA LEU A 102 3.80 18.95 -6.01
C LEU A 102 4.15 19.21 -7.49
N LYS A 103 3.16 19.19 -8.38
CA LYS A 103 3.36 19.53 -9.78
C LYS A 103 3.83 20.98 -9.94
N LYS A 104 3.24 21.94 -9.21
CA LYS A 104 3.67 23.35 -9.22
C LYS A 104 5.10 23.52 -8.73
N ILE A 105 5.51 22.84 -7.67
CA ILE A 105 6.89 22.88 -7.16
C ILE A 105 7.86 22.36 -8.22
N ARG A 106 7.52 21.28 -8.92
CA ARG A 106 8.31 20.71 -10.01
C ARG A 106 8.43 21.68 -11.20
N GLU A 107 7.34 22.36 -11.54
CA GLU A 107 7.32 23.39 -12.58
C GLU A 107 8.20 24.60 -12.19
N LEU A 108 8.10 25.07 -10.93
CA LEU A 108 8.97 26.14 -10.41
C LEU A 108 10.46 25.76 -10.50
N ARG A 109 10.80 24.54 -10.09
CA ARG A 109 12.19 24.03 -10.20
C ARG A 109 12.65 23.98 -11.66
N ALA A 110 11.80 23.50 -12.57
CA ALA A 110 12.14 23.43 -14.00
C ALA A 110 12.37 24.83 -14.58
N LEU A 111 11.53 25.80 -14.23
CA LEU A 111 11.64 27.18 -14.67
C LEU A 111 12.86 27.90 -14.07
N SER A 112 13.17 27.67 -12.80
CA SER A 112 14.23 28.42 -12.10
C SER A 112 15.63 27.84 -12.33
N ILE A 113 15.82 26.53 -12.09
CA ILE A 113 17.14 25.90 -12.09
C ILE A 113 17.29 24.71 -13.04
N GLY A 114 16.18 24.20 -13.61
CA GLY A 114 16.19 22.98 -14.42
C GLY A 114 16.78 23.19 -15.79
N HIS A 115 16.06 23.88 -16.65
CA HIS A 115 16.45 24.22 -18.02
C HIS A 115 16.02 25.63 -18.35
N PRO A 116 16.64 26.66 -17.72
CA PRO A 116 16.17 28.04 -17.84
C PRO A 116 16.28 28.60 -19.25
N THR A 117 17.07 27.98 -20.13
CA THR A 117 17.31 28.46 -21.49
C THR A 117 16.38 27.92 -22.56
N ASN A 118 15.59 26.90 -22.24
CA ASN A 118 14.60 26.31 -23.18
C ASN A 118 13.50 25.59 -22.39
N THR A 119 12.63 26.36 -21.78
CA THR A 119 11.55 25.87 -20.93
C THR A 119 10.21 26.21 -21.56
N PHE A 120 9.18 25.47 -21.15
CA PHE A 120 7.83 25.65 -21.61
C PHE A 120 6.94 25.99 -20.42
N SER A 121 6.35 27.18 -20.42
CA SER A 121 5.44 27.63 -19.38
C SER A 121 4.18 28.23 -20.02
N GLN A 122 3.02 27.93 -19.42
CA GLN A 122 1.73 28.41 -19.93
C GLN A 122 1.50 28.12 -21.42
N ASN A 123 1.97 26.96 -21.91
CA ASN A 123 1.96 26.58 -23.34
C ASN A 123 2.77 27.51 -24.26
N ARG A 124 3.78 28.19 -23.73
CA ARG A 124 4.67 29.09 -24.48
C ARG A 124 6.13 28.75 -24.17
N ASN A 125 7.00 28.85 -25.18
CA ASN A 125 8.43 28.79 -24.97
C ASN A 125 8.89 30.00 -24.16
N CYS A 126 9.79 29.75 -23.22
CA CYS A 126 10.31 30.81 -22.38
C CYS A 126 11.78 30.53 -21.96
N THR A 127 12.44 31.55 -21.54
CA THR A 127 13.72 31.50 -20.83
C THR A 127 13.53 32.14 -19.47
N SER A 128 14.32 31.73 -18.47
CA SER A 128 14.25 32.32 -17.15
C SER A 128 15.61 32.65 -16.59
N ILE A 129 15.67 33.64 -15.73
CA ILE A 129 16.90 34.12 -15.08
C ILE A 129 16.61 34.40 -13.62
N ILE A 130 17.40 33.81 -12.72
CA ILE A 130 17.33 34.12 -11.29
C ILE A 130 17.95 35.50 -11.05
N SER A 131 17.22 36.35 -10.34
CA SER A 131 17.70 37.65 -9.92
C SER A 131 18.66 37.52 -8.73
N ARG A 132 19.95 37.76 -8.97
CA ARG A 132 20.95 37.73 -7.88
C ARG A 132 20.72 38.84 -6.86
N ALA A 133 20.13 39.95 -7.27
CA ALA A 133 19.91 41.12 -6.42
C ALA A 133 18.80 40.89 -5.38
N THR A 134 17.89 39.99 -5.65
CA THR A 134 16.74 39.68 -4.77
C THR A 134 16.92 38.42 -3.92
N MET A 135 18.08 37.74 -4.07
CA MET A 135 18.33 36.52 -3.27
C MET A 135 18.48 36.85 -1.78
N ARG A 136 17.73 36.09 -0.98
CA ARG A 136 17.73 36.10 0.48
C ARG A 136 17.86 34.69 1.02
N ASN A 137 17.98 34.54 2.31
CA ASN A 137 18.04 33.21 2.92
C ASN A 137 16.76 32.42 2.67
N GLU A 138 15.60 33.07 2.66
CA GLU A 138 14.27 32.44 2.58
C GLU A 138 13.64 32.54 1.20
N SER A 139 14.11 33.48 0.34
CA SER A 139 13.41 33.73 -0.92
C SER A 139 14.36 34.25 -2.01
N PHE A 140 13.90 34.13 -3.23
CA PHE A 140 14.51 34.76 -4.41
C PHE A 140 13.43 35.06 -5.46
N GLU A 141 13.75 35.90 -6.41
CA GLU A 141 12.91 36.15 -7.58
C GLU A 141 13.59 35.61 -8.83
N PHE A 142 12.77 35.18 -9.79
CA PHE A 142 13.23 34.89 -11.14
C PHE A 142 12.30 35.50 -12.19
N LEU A 143 12.92 35.95 -13.27
CA LEU A 143 12.26 36.56 -14.39
C LEU A 143 12.06 35.53 -15.50
N ILE A 144 10.85 35.45 -16.03
CA ILE A 144 10.52 34.64 -17.18
C ILE A 144 10.34 35.57 -18.38
N TYR A 145 11.06 35.27 -19.45
CA TYR A 145 10.95 35.96 -20.74
C TYR A 145 10.30 35.06 -21.74
N PHE A 146 9.18 35.48 -22.30
CA PHE A 146 8.47 34.76 -23.35
C PHE A 146 8.90 35.22 -24.73
N GLU A 147 8.82 34.37 -25.76
CA GLU A 147 9.18 34.67 -27.14
C GLU A 147 8.44 35.89 -27.75
N ASN A 148 7.24 36.17 -27.25
CA ASN A 148 6.43 37.31 -27.69
C ASN A 148 6.85 38.64 -27.05
N GLY A 149 7.91 38.63 -26.20
CA GLY A 149 8.42 39.80 -25.51
C GLY A 149 7.76 40.10 -24.16
N ASP A 150 6.78 39.31 -23.73
CA ASP A 150 6.23 39.41 -22.39
C ASP A 150 7.27 39.01 -21.33
N MET A 151 7.12 39.56 -20.14
CA MET A 151 7.98 39.28 -19.01
C MET A 151 7.11 39.09 -17.74
N GLU A 152 7.42 38.04 -16.98
CA GLU A 152 6.83 37.81 -15.68
C GLU A 152 7.91 37.75 -14.60
N ASN A 153 7.65 38.36 -13.43
CA ASN A 153 8.48 38.23 -12.25
C ASN A 153 7.79 37.27 -11.24
N ILE A 154 8.47 36.22 -10.83
CA ILE A 154 7.97 35.24 -9.88
C ILE A 154 8.83 35.29 -8.62
N GLU A 155 8.21 35.60 -7.49
CA GLU A 155 8.81 35.45 -6.17
C GLU A 155 8.65 33.99 -5.69
N CYS A 156 9.73 33.44 -5.17
CA CYS A 156 9.82 32.08 -4.69
C CYS A 156 10.27 32.11 -3.22
N ASN A 157 9.37 31.75 -2.31
CA ASN A 157 9.69 31.57 -0.88
C ASN A 157 10.00 30.09 -0.64
N LEU A 158 11.22 29.80 -0.19
CA LEU A 158 11.70 28.42 0.02
C LEU A 158 11.02 27.75 1.20
N LEU A 159 10.73 28.49 2.27
CA LEU A 159 10.01 27.93 3.44
C LEU A 159 8.58 27.54 3.08
N ASP A 160 7.87 28.39 2.32
CA ASP A 160 6.50 28.07 1.86
C ASP A 160 6.48 26.84 0.94
N LEU A 161 7.52 26.66 0.12
CA LEU A 161 7.65 25.48 -0.73
C LEU A 161 7.92 24.22 0.07
N ILE A 162 8.81 24.28 1.08
CA ILE A 162 9.08 23.17 2.00
C ILE A 162 7.79 22.81 2.74
N GLU A 163 7.10 23.81 3.33
CA GLU A 163 5.84 23.58 4.05
C GLU A 163 4.79 22.90 3.16
N THR A 164 4.58 23.44 1.96
CA THR A 164 3.65 22.87 0.98
C THR A 164 4.00 21.43 0.63
N GLN A 165 5.28 21.15 0.40
CA GLN A 165 5.78 19.81 0.06
C GLN A 165 5.55 18.84 1.21
N VAL A 166 5.91 19.22 2.44
CA VAL A 166 5.78 18.37 3.63
C VAL A 166 4.33 18.07 3.92
N ILE A 167 3.43 19.05 3.82
CA ILE A 167 1.98 18.86 3.96
C ILE A 167 1.47 17.82 2.96
N GLU A 168 1.83 17.96 1.69
CA GLU A 168 1.38 17.05 0.65
C GLU A 168 1.97 15.65 0.81
N ILE A 169 3.25 15.52 1.10
CA ILE A 169 3.89 14.21 1.34
C ILE A 169 3.28 13.54 2.57
N ASN A 170 3.02 14.27 3.64
CA ASN A 170 2.39 13.75 4.86
C ASN A 170 0.98 13.17 4.57
N LYS A 171 0.16 13.89 3.82
CA LYS A 171 -1.17 13.43 3.37
C LYS A 171 -1.08 12.20 2.46
N LEU A 172 -0.18 12.23 1.48
CA LEU A 172 0.02 11.12 0.56
C LEU A 172 0.58 9.88 1.26
N SER A 173 1.33 10.06 2.34
CA SER A 173 1.82 8.97 3.20
C SER A 173 0.69 8.29 3.95
N ASP A 174 -0.32 9.04 4.45
CA ASP A 174 -1.53 8.44 5.02
C ASP A 174 -2.29 7.59 3.99
N ASP A 175 -2.46 8.13 2.78
CA ASP A 175 -3.13 7.39 1.69
C ASP A 175 -2.36 6.13 1.28
N LEU A 176 -1.02 6.19 1.29
CA LEU A 176 -0.15 5.07 0.97
C LEU A 176 -0.19 4.01 2.06
N LEU A 177 -0.11 4.40 3.33
CA LEU A 177 -0.19 3.49 4.48
C LEU A 177 -1.53 2.77 4.51
N ASN A 178 -2.64 3.49 4.33
CA ASN A 178 -3.97 2.89 4.24
C ASN A 178 -4.09 1.90 3.09
N PHE A 179 -3.50 2.19 1.93
CA PHE A 179 -3.44 1.27 0.80
C PHE A 179 -2.67 -0.01 1.18
N ILE A 180 -1.48 0.11 1.78
CA ILE A 180 -0.65 -1.02 2.20
C ILE A 180 -1.41 -1.90 3.19
N LEU A 181 -2.00 -1.32 4.23
CA LEU A 181 -2.74 -2.04 5.27
C LEU A 181 -3.94 -2.81 4.68
N LYS A 182 -4.72 -2.17 3.81
CA LYS A 182 -5.85 -2.80 3.15
C LYS A 182 -5.44 -3.95 2.24
N GLU A 183 -4.40 -3.77 1.43
CA GLU A 183 -3.87 -4.84 0.57
C GLU A 183 -3.29 -5.99 1.39
N THR A 184 -2.63 -5.70 2.51
CA THR A 184 -2.15 -6.72 3.45
C THR A 184 -3.30 -7.56 3.97
N GLU A 185 -4.36 -6.91 4.46
CA GLU A 185 -5.55 -7.60 4.97
C GLU A 185 -6.16 -8.51 3.91
N LEU A 186 -6.40 -7.99 2.70
CA LEU A 186 -6.98 -8.77 1.59
C LEU A 186 -6.14 -10.00 1.26
N ARG A 187 -4.82 -9.86 1.17
CA ARG A 187 -3.93 -10.99 0.82
C ARG A 187 -3.79 -12.00 1.95
N LEU A 188 -3.72 -11.56 3.20
CA LEU A 188 -3.75 -12.47 4.34
C LEU A 188 -5.04 -13.28 4.37
N ASN A 189 -6.16 -12.67 4.00
CA ASN A 189 -7.44 -13.36 3.92
C ASN A 189 -7.45 -14.40 2.80
N HIS A 190 -6.87 -14.12 1.63
CA HIS A 190 -6.69 -15.12 0.59
C HIS A 190 -5.79 -16.27 1.04
N LEU A 191 -4.65 -15.98 1.67
CA LEU A 191 -3.73 -17.02 2.17
C LEU A 191 -4.40 -17.90 3.23
N LYS A 192 -5.25 -17.33 4.10
CA LYS A 192 -6.04 -18.12 5.06
C LYS A 192 -7.01 -19.02 4.34
N LYS A 193 -7.78 -18.53 3.36
CA LYS A 193 -8.68 -19.36 2.56
C LYS A 193 -7.94 -20.51 1.89
N ASP A 194 -6.81 -20.24 1.24
CA ASP A 194 -6.01 -21.28 0.58
C ASP A 194 -5.50 -22.32 1.57
N PHE A 195 -5.11 -21.89 2.79
CA PHE A 195 -4.72 -22.80 3.85
C PHE A 195 -5.87 -23.73 4.26
N PHE A 196 -7.06 -23.18 4.51
CA PHE A 196 -8.22 -24.00 4.93
C PHE A 196 -8.69 -24.92 3.80
N ARG A 197 -8.67 -24.44 2.55
CA ARG A 197 -8.95 -25.27 1.39
C ARG A 197 -7.99 -26.46 1.29
N ALA A 198 -6.68 -26.19 1.41
CA ALA A 198 -5.67 -27.24 1.40
C ALA A 198 -5.87 -28.25 2.55
N LYS A 199 -6.23 -27.79 3.75
CA LYS A 199 -6.52 -28.68 4.90
C LYS A 199 -7.78 -29.50 4.69
N PHE A 200 -8.82 -28.93 4.11
CA PHE A 200 -10.05 -29.65 3.76
C PHE A 200 -9.76 -30.78 2.74
N ASP A 201 -8.96 -30.50 1.72
CA ASP A 201 -8.53 -31.48 0.73
C ASP A 201 -7.57 -32.53 1.34
N GLU A 202 -6.62 -32.12 2.19
CA GLU A 202 -5.66 -33.02 2.87
C GLU A 202 -6.37 -34.06 3.72
N LEU A 203 -7.41 -33.65 4.45
CA LEU A 203 -8.23 -34.55 5.26
C LEU A 203 -9.16 -35.43 4.41
N LYS A 204 -9.13 -35.28 3.06
CA LYS A 204 -9.95 -36.05 2.10
C LYS A 204 -11.47 -35.96 2.31
N ILE A 205 -11.92 -34.97 3.09
CA ILE A 205 -13.32 -34.82 3.50
C ILE A 205 -14.23 -34.74 2.27
N LYS A 206 -13.90 -33.86 1.33
CA LYS A 206 -14.68 -33.65 0.09
C LYS A 206 -14.87 -34.93 -0.70
N ASN A 207 -13.82 -35.72 -0.91
CA ASN A 207 -13.86 -36.93 -1.69
C ASN A 207 -14.65 -38.03 -0.94
N GLN A 208 -14.54 -38.12 0.37
CA GLN A 208 -15.26 -39.08 1.19
C GLN A 208 -16.75 -38.78 1.16
N ILE A 209 -17.18 -37.53 1.29
CA ILE A 209 -18.58 -37.13 1.20
C ILE A 209 -19.14 -37.42 -0.19
N LYS A 210 -18.41 -37.09 -1.27
CA LYS A 210 -18.84 -37.41 -2.65
C LYS A 210 -19.00 -38.91 -2.88
N LEU A 211 -18.09 -39.73 -2.39
CA LEU A 211 -18.21 -41.19 -2.48
C LEU A 211 -19.44 -41.72 -1.72
N PHE A 212 -19.75 -41.10 -0.60
CA PHE A 212 -20.95 -41.45 0.17
C PHE A 212 -22.23 -41.09 -0.59
N VAL A 213 -22.32 -39.84 -1.08
CA VAL A 213 -23.47 -39.35 -1.86
C VAL A 213 -23.70 -40.17 -3.13
N ASP A 214 -22.62 -40.53 -3.84
CA ASP A 214 -22.65 -41.35 -5.05
C ASP A 214 -23.01 -42.82 -4.78
N GLY A 215 -23.26 -43.21 -3.52
CA GLY A 215 -23.55 -44.60 -3.14
C GLY A 215 -22.39 -45.58 -3.35
N LYS A 216 -21.17 -45.06 -3.54
CA LYS A 216 -19.95 -45.84 -3.78
C LYS A 216 -19.20 -46.20 -2.50
N SER A 217 -19.60 -45.64 -1.38
CA SER A 217 -19.02 -45.91 -0.06
C SER A 217 -19.63 -47.15 0.59
N THR A 218 -18.80 -48.03 1.10
CA THR A 218 -19.23 -49.16 1.92
C THR A 218 -19.56 -48.68 3.32
N HIS A 219 -20.76 -49.04 3.81
CA HIS A 219 -21.36 -48.59 5.07
C HIS A 219 -20.47 -48.74 6.31
N GLY A 220 -20.54 -47.79 7.22
CA GLY A 220 -20.06 -47.84 8.61
C GLY A 220 -18.71 -47.11 8.85
N GLN A 221 -17.59 -47.73 8.53
CA GLN A 221 -16.24 -47.16 8.83
C GLN A 221 -15.93 -45.86 8.08
N SER A 222 -16.49 -45.68 6.90
CA SER A 222 -16.25 -44.49 6.05
C SER A 222 -16.96 -43.24 6.60
N LEU A 223 -18.15 -43.36 7.19
CA LEU A 223 -18.91 -42.24 7.76
C LEU A 223 -18.32 -41.74 9.07
N ASP A 224 -17.93 -42.65 9.96
CA ASP A 224 -17.24 -42.31 11.21
C ASP A 224 -15.94 -41.54 10.91
N GLU A 225 -15.21 -41.96 9.89
CA GLU A 225 -13.99 -41.28 9.46
C GLU A 225 -14.29 -39.88 8.91
N VAL A 226 -15.35 -39.71 8.11
CA VAL A 226 -15.77 -38.40 7.61
C VAL A 226 -16.14 -37.45 8.73
N VAL A 227 -17.00 -37.91 9.66
CA VAL A 227 -17.41 -37.10 10.82
C VAL A 227 -16.23 -36.76 11.71
N SER A 228 -15.28 -37.69 11.93
CA SER A 228 -14.04 -37.42 12.66
C SER A 228 -13.20 -36.37 11.99
N ASN A 229 -13.02 -36.43 10.66
CA ASN A 229 -12.27 -35.49 9.88
C ASN A 229 -12.92 -34.09 9.86
N LEU A 230 -14.26 -34.01 9.76
CA LEU A 230 -15.02 -32.77 9.86
C LEU A 230 -14.84 -32.11 11.23
N ASN A 231 -14.92 -32.88 12.31
CA ASN A 231 -14.69 -32.37 13.65
C ASN A 231 -13.25 -31.90 13.84
N THR A 232 -12.26 -32.61 13.29
CA THR A 232 -10.86 -32.14 13.27
C THR A 232 -10.73 -30.83 12.53
N PHE A 233 -11.39 -30.68 11.39
CA PHE A 233 -11.39 -29.44 10.63
C PHE A 233 -12.04 -28.28 11.40
N ARG A 234 -13.16 -28.54 12.09
CA ARG A 234 -13.78 -27.54 12.99
C ARG A 234 -12.85 -27.08 14.10
N GLU A 235 -12.09 -27.98 14.72
CA GLU A 235 -11.11 -27.60 15.75
C GLU A 235 -10.01 -26.69 15.18
N ILE A 236 -9.54 -26.94 13.96
CA ILE A 236 -8.58 -26.07 13.25
C ILE A 236 -9.19 -24.68 12.98
N LEU A 237 -10.49 -24.58 12.71
CA LEU A 237 -11.21 -23.34 12.45
C LEU A 237 -11.43 -22.48 13.69
N LYS A 238 -11.57 -23.07 14.89
CA LYS A 238 -11.96 -22.37 16.13
C LYS A 238 -11.08 -21.16 16.46
N ASP A 239 -9.80 -21.23 16.17
CA ASP A 239 -8.85 -20.13 16.43
C ASP A 239 -8.88 -19.05 15.34
N ASN A 240 -9.79 -19.18 14.36
CA ASN A 240 -9.80 -18.33 13.18
C ASN A 240 -11.14 -17.62 12.98
N HIS A 241 -11.35 -16.53 13.70
CA HIS A 241 -12.53 -15.67 13.63
C HIS A 241 -12.86 -15.14 12.21
N PHE A 242 -12.03 -15.42 11.23
CA PHE A 242 -12.12 -14.84 9.88
C PHE A 242 -12.95 -15.65 8.90
N LEU A 243 -12.99 -16.99 9.01
CA LEU A 243 -13.82 -17.86 8.16
C LEU A 243 -15.17 -18.19 8.77
N SER A 244 -15.62 -17.27 9.55
CA SER A 244 -16.95 -17.03 10.09
C SER A 244 -17.80 -18.22 10.58
N ASP A 245 -18.66 -17.88 11.47
CA ASP A 245 -19.78 -18.68 12.00
C ASP A 245 -20.55 -19.47 10.92
N THR A 246 -20.54 -18.99 9.67
CA THR A 246 -21.23 -19.63 8.54
C THR A 246 -20.59 -20.97 8.16
N LEU A 247 -19.23 -21.02 8.07
CA LEU A 247 -18.54 -22.27 7.73
C LEU A 247 -18.65 -23.29 8.87
N ASP A 248 -18.51 -22.85 10.13
CA ASP A 248 -18.72 -23.72 11.29
C ASP A 248 -20.16 -24.24 11.36
N TYR A 249 -21.11 -23.39 11.01
CA TYR A 249 -22.53 -23.75 10.96
C TYR A 249 -22.81 -24.80 9.89
N SER A 250 -22.34 -24.64 8.65
CA SER A 250 -22.52 -25.62 7.58
C SER A 250 -21.82 -26.94 7.88
N ILE A 251 -20.60 -26.90 8.49
CA ILE A 251 -19.93 -28.14 8.93
C ILE A 251 -20.73 -28.85 10.02
N LYS A 252 -21.29 -28.11 10.97
CA LYS A 252 -22.12 -28.67 12.03
C LYS A 252 -23.34 -29.38 11.46
N ILE A 253 -24.10 -28.74 10.56
CA ILE A 253 -25.24 -29.33 9.89
C ILE A 253 -24.82 -30.60 9.13
N LEU A 254 -23.69 -30.54 8.43
CA LEU A 254 -23.19 -31.70 7.70
C LEU A 254 -22.85 -32.87 8.62
N CYS A 255 -22.23 -32.61 9.79
CA CYS A 255 -22.01 -33.64 10.81
C CYS A 255 -23.32 -34.25 11.34
N ASP A 256 -24.33 -33.41 11.60
CA ASP A 256 -25.65 -33.87 12.10
C ASP A 256 -26.38 -34.72 11.05
N LEU A 257 -26.34 -34.31 9.76
CA LEU A 257 -26.91 -35.07 8.65
C LEU A 257 -26.22 -36.42 8.45
N LEU A 258 -24.91 -36.46 8.48
CA LEU A 258 -24.13 -37.71 8.36
C LEU A 258 -24.37 -38.62 9.57
N GLY A 259 -24.45 -38.07 10.80
CA GLY A 259 -24.80 -38.81 12.00
C GLY A 259 -26.20 -39.45 11.92
N ALA A 260 -27.20 -38.70 11.45
CA ALA A 260 -28.55 -39.23 11.25
C ALA A 260 -28.60 -40.37 10.21
N CYS A 261 -27.76 -40.32 9.17
CA CYS A 261 -27.61 -41.41 8.21
C CYS A 261 -27.02 -42.69 8.83
N MET A 262 -26.15 -42.56 9.85
CA MET A 262 -25.55 -43.68 10.57
C MET A 262 -26.57 -44.39 11.46
N ASP A 263 -27.44 -43.64 12.15
CA ASP A 263 -28.39 -44.18 13.13
C ASP A 263 -29.59 -44.89 12.48
N THR A 264 -29.96 -44.50 11.26
CA THR A 264 -31.25 -44.95 10.69
C THR A 264 -31.16 -46.19 9.81
N GLN A 265 -30.00 -46.69 9.38
CA GLN A 265 -29.86 -47.83 8.41
C GLN A 265 -30.83 -47.79 7.22
N SER A 266 -31.68 -46.76 7.10
CA SER A 266 -32.74 -46.64 6.13
C SER A 266 -32.72 -45.30 5.42
N ASP A 267 -32.84 -45.37 4.11
CA ASP A 267 -33.04 -44.26 3.16
C ASP A 267 -32.03 -43.12 3.16
N VAL A 268 -30.87 -43.41 2.60
CA VAL A 268 -29.88 -42.41 2.18
C VAL A 268 -30.49 -41.39 1.19
N GLY A 269 -31.56 -41.72 0.50
CA GLY A 269 -32.15 -40.88 -0.56
C GLY A 269 -32.71 -39.53 -0.10
N THR A 270 -33.25 -39.43 1.12
CA THR A 270 -33.89 -38.19 1.61
C THR A 270 -32.92 -37.15 2.13
N ASN A 271 -31.70 -37.54 2.52
CA ASN A 271 -30.69 -36.61 3.05
C ASN A 271 -29.60 -36.22 2.04
N THR A 272 -29.57 -36.88 0.87
CA THR A 272 -28.53 -36.65 -0.15
C THR A 272 -28.52 -35.20 -0.65
N GLU A 273 -29.70 -34.66 -0.98
CA GLU A 273 -29.83 -33.27 -1.45
C GLU A 273 -29.35 -32.24 -0.39
N SER A 274 -29.68 -32.50 0.87
CA SER A 274 -29.23 -31.62 1.98
C SER A 274 -27.72 -31.71 2.21
N ILE A 275 -27.13 -32.90 2.11
CA ILE A 275 -25.68 -33.10 2.21
C ILE A 275 -24.96 -32.43 1.04
N GLU A 276 -25.47 -32.56 -0.18
CA GLU A 276 -24.92 -31.89 -1.37
C GLU A 276 -25.00 -30.35 -1.23
N HIS A 277 -26.10 -29.84 -0.68
CA HIS A 277 -26.27 -28.41 -0.44
C HIS A 277 -25.21 -27.89 0.55
N GLU A 278 -25.05 -28.53 1.72
CA GLU A 278 -24.06 -28.06 2.72
C GLU A 278 -22.62 -28.22 2.22
N LEU A 279 -22.33 -29.27 1.46
CA LEU A 279 -21.03 -29.42 0.80
C LEU A 279 -20.78 -28.29 -0.20
N SER A 280 -21.79 -27.91 -0.99
CA SER A 280 -21.72 -26.80 -1.93
C SER A 280 -21.47 -25.45 -1.21
N CYS A 281 -22.15 -25.22 -0.06
CA CYS A 281 -21.92 -24.03 0.75
C CYS A 281 -20.47 -23.97 1.28
N ILE A 282 -19.91 -25.09 1.74
CA ILE A 282 -18.51 -25.17 2.18
C ILE A 282 -17.56 -24.91 0.99
N GLU A 283 -17.84 -25.53 -0.16
CA GLU A 283 -17.05 -25.30 -1.38
C GLU A 283 -17.10 -23.83 -1.79
N GLU A 284 -18.25 -23.18 -1.81
CA GLU A 284 -18.39 -21.76 -2.18
C GLU A 284 -17.60 -20.81 -1.27
N ILE A 285 -17.46 -21.15 0.02
CA ILE A 285 -16.68 -20.37 0.97
C ILE A 285 -15.16 -20.59 0.79
N LEU A 286 -14.76 -21.84 0.50
CA LEU A 286 -13.35 -22.23 0.45
C LEU A 286 -12.72 -22.10 -0.95
N TYR A 287 -13.52 -22.24 -2.01
CA TYR A 287 -13.07 -22.22 -3.40
C TYR A 287 -13.55 -20.98 -4.15
#